data_9258832b8599d0073bdbd7d5eba412aa
#
_entry.id   9258832b8599d0073bdbd7d5eba412aa
#
_cell.length_a   1.000
_cell.length_b   1.000
_cell.length_c   1.000
_cell.angle_alpha   90.00
_cell.angle_beta   90.00
_cell.angle_gamma   90.00
#
_symmetry.space_group_name_H-M   'P 1'
#
loop_
_entity.id
_entity.type
_entity.pdbx_description
1 polymer ?
#
loop_
_entity_poly.entity_id
_entity_poly.type
_entity_poly.pdbx_seq_one_letter_code
_entity_poly.pdbx_strand_id
1 'polypeptide(L)'
;MTMRSLFLVLFLLPLPQQALAQQAPLTRSGDAEKGKVLWLKTEHVECRECHGDNGEGGFGPDLAGRKLTRAQFIHAVRKPWGIMPAYAESQISDRELIDLMAYFDGLPGVAEPGPWRRPVPAGAPRGLAVATTAGCTQCHHPAFNNGRGVMGAINANFEWFTAIVYAHPAAYPPTRARLGEPPYERLAMGSFSPSRLPESMLRDVWTYIADLGFRARMHGQLGPGVPSADGVVYRLDVENTGLAGTGLTAEDVTVTLTIPAGATVVATTGAGYQGVRRDEQGKADVAVWGVPRMAPRDHQTYTLTLSQAGTAKDNVRGTIRWTKPTVKTGPSDSEAIAPAPLGVQSR
;
A
#
# COMPACT_ATOMS: atom_id res chain seq x y z
N MET A 1 80.12 -28.95 -28.16
CA MET A 1 78.68 -28.72 -27.98
C MET A 1 78.41 -28.50 -26.48
N THR A 2 78.36 -27.32 -26.05
CA THR A 2 78.25 -26.92 -24.65
C THR A 2 76.82 -26.43 -24.38
N MET A 3 76.08 -27.22 -23.57
CA MET A 3 74.70 -26.90 -23.12
C MET A 3 74.79 -25.87 -21.96
N ARG A 4 74.31 -24.67 -22.19
CA ARG A 4 74.12 -23.62 -21.14
C ARG A 4 72.81 -23.86 -20.45
N SER A 5 72.81 -24.21 -19.17
CA SER A 5 71.68 -24.30 -18.30
C SER A 5 71.27 -22.86 -17.88
N LEU A 6 70.02 -22.49 -18.20
CA LEU A 6 69.42 -21.21 -17.81
C LEU A 6 68.68 -21.41 -16.48
N PHE A 7 69.20 -20.82 -15.39
CA PHE A 7 68.53 -20.83 -14.09
C PHE A 7 67.51 -19.68 -14.10
N LEU A 8 66.21 -20.05 -14.02
CA LEU A 8 65.10 -19.08 -13.85
C LEU A 8 64.94 -18.80 -12.36
N VAL A 9 65.33 -17.59 -11.92
CA VAL A 9 65.11 -17.15 -10.55
C VAL A 9 63.69 -16.57 -10.45
N LEU A 10 62.80 -17.28 -9.78
CA LEU A 10 61.42 -16.82 -9.52
C LEU A 10 61.43 -15.89 -8.31
N PHE A 11 61.24 -14.58 -8.57
CA PHE A 11 61.01 -13.57 -7.52
C PHE A 11 59.57 -13.75 -6.97
N LEU A 12 59.45 -14.32 -5.80
CA LEU A 12 58.20 -14.29 -5.02
C LEU A 12 58.03 -12.92 -4.40
N LEU A 13 57.16 -12.10 -5.02
CA LEU A 13 56.70 -10.84 -4.41
C LEU A 13 55.76 -11.19 -3.24
N PRO A 14 55.95 -10.60 -2.05
CA PRO A 14 55.02 -10.79 -0.95
C PRO A 14 53.67 -10.11 -1.29
N LEU A 15 52.59 -10.91 -1.32
CA LEU A 15 51.22 -10.40 -1.41
C LEU A 15 50.95 -9.54 -0.16
N PRO A 16 50.33 -8.35 -0.31
CA PRO A 16 49.95 -7.57 0.83
C PRO A 16 48.90 -8.38 1.64
N GLN A 17 49.25 -8.77 2.86
CA GLN A 17 48.29 -9.23 3.85
C GLN A 17 47.31 -8.11 4.07
N GLN A 18 46.11 -8.19 3.47
CA GLN A 18 44.99 -7.41 3.88
C GLN A 18 44.73 -7.75 5.36
N ALA A 19 45.06 -6.78 6.20
CA ALA A 19 44.69 -6.82 7.60
C ALA A 19 43.15 -6.88 7.63
N LEU A 20 42.62 -8.08 7.93
CA LEU A 20 41.26 -8.23 8.40
C LEU A 20 41.18 -7.31 9.62
N ALA A 21 40.53 -6.18 9.46
CA ALA A 21 40.17 -5.33 10.58
C ALA A 21 39.37 -6.22 11.56
N GLN A 22 40.07 -6.76 12.54
CA GLN A 22 39.45 -7.40 13.68
C GLN A 22 38.58 -6.33 14.33
N GLN A 23 37.26 -6.40 14.07
CA GLN A 23 36.31 -5.66 14.86
C GLN A 23 36.59 -6.01 16.31
N ALA A 24 37.07 -5.06 17.08
CA ALA A 24 37.33 -5.22 18.49
C ALA A 24 36.06 -5.84 19.13
N PRO A 25 36.19 -6.89 19.97
CA PRO A 25 35.03 -7.46 20.63
C PRO A 25 34.32 -6.32 21.36
N LEU A 26 33.06 -6.10 21.06
CA LEU A 26 32.21 -5.13 21.73
C LEU A 26 31.98 -5.64 23.18
N THR A 27 32.95 -5.44 24.00
CA THR A 27 32.94 -5.77 25.45
C THR A 27 32.26 -4.70 26.30
N ARG A 28 31.55 -3.74 25.68
CA ARG A 28 30.76 -2.78 26.45
C ARG A 28 29.44 -3.44 26.83
N SER A 29 29.20 -3.56 28.11
CA SER A 29 27.86 -3.75 28.65
C SER A 29 26.94 -2.67 28.07
N GLY A 30 25.69 -3.03 27.69
CA GLY A 30 24.71 -2.07 27.22
C GLY A 30 24.38 -1.04 28.29
N ASP A 31 23.84 0.07 27.88
CA ASP A 31 23.34 1.14 28.74
C ASP A 31 21.83 0.93 28.94
N ALA A 32 21.44 0.48 30.13
CA ALA A 32 20.04 0.15 30.46
C ALA A 32 19.12 1.38 30.39
N GLU A 33 19.61 2.58 30.73
CA GLU A 33 18.80 3.80 30.64
C GLU A 33 18.55 4.20 29.19
N LYS A 34 19.57 4.09 28.33
CA LYS A 34 19.37 4.28 26.88
C LYS A 34 18.43 3.23 26.32
N GLY A 35 18.57 1.98 26.71
CA GLY A 35 17.67 0.90 26.33
C GLY A 35 16.23 1.20 26.72
N LYS A 36 16.00 1.68 27.95
CA LYS A 36 14.68 2.11 28.41
C LYS A 36 14.11 3.26 27.57
N VAL A 37 14.90 4.28 27.29
CA VAL A 37 14.49 5.40 26.45
C VAL A 37 14.12 4.91 25.04
N LEU A 38 14.91 4.03 24.43
CA LEU A 38 14.62 3.42 23.14
C LEU A 38 13.32 2.61 23.18
N TRP A 39 13.10 1.83 24.24
CA TRP A 39 11.90 1.01 24.40
C TRP A 39 10.63 1.86 24.48
N LEU A 40 10.67 2.97 25.19
CA LEU A 40 9.54 3.85 25.40
C LEU A 40 9.29 4.82 24.23
N LYS A 41 10.29 5.05 23.36
CA LYS A 41 10.13 5.87 22.16
C LYS A 41 9.45 5.10 21.05
N THR A 42 8.25 5.51 20.70
CA THR A 42 7.46 4.92 19.61
C THR A 42 7.90 5.34 18.21
N GLU A 43 8.83 6.28 18.11
CA GLU A 43 9.22 6.91 16.83
C GLU A 43 10.19 6.07 15.99
N HIS A 44 10.84 5.08 16.59
CA HIS A 44 11.92 4.35 15.90
C HIS A 44 11.58 2.91 15.58
N VAL A 45 11.09 2.15 16.55
CA VAL A 45 10.72 0.72 16.38
C VAL A 45 9.63 0.39 17.39
N GLU A 46 8.56 -0.20 16.95
CA GLU A 46 7.41 -0.45 17.82
C GLU A 46 7.40 -1.86 18.41
N CYS A 47 8.51 -2.25 19.03
CA CYS A 47 8.66 -3.57 19.63
C CYS A 47 7.63 -3.84 20.73
N ARG A 48 7.33 -2.81 21.55
CA ARG A 48 6.42 -2.91 22.68
C ARG A 48 4.96 -3.17 22.30
N GLU A 49 4.54 -2.83 21.09
CA GLU A 49 3.18 -3.15 20.59
C GLU A 49 2.91 -4.67 20.58
N CYS A 50 3.97 -5.46 20.43
CA CYS A 50 3.88 -6.91 20.48
C CYS A 50 4.39 -7.49 21.80
N HIS A 51 5.43 -6.91 22.40
CA HIS A 51 6.12 -7.47 23.53
C HIS A 51 5.71 -6.87 24.88
N GLY A 52 4.73 -5.96 24.91
CA GLY A 52 4.22 -5.29 26.12
C GLY A 52 5.03 -4.06 26.53
N ASP A 53 4.43 -3.17 27.30
CA ASP A 53 5.02 -1.88 27.65
C ASP A 53 6.31 -2.01 28.51
N ASN A 54 6.41 -3.06 29.29
CA ASN A 54 7.58 -3.37 30.12
C ASN A 54 8.30 -4.64 29.65
N GLY A 55 8.05 -5.10 28.44
CA GLY A 55 8.62 -6.35 27.92
C GLY A 55 8.00 -7.61 28.54
N GLU A 56 6.81 -7.50 29.11
CA GLU A 56 6.08 -8.59 29.77
C GLU A 56 5.44 -9.58 28.79
N GLY A 57 5.44 -9.26 27.50
CA GLY A 57 4.76 -10.05 26.48
C GLY A 57 3.36 -9.52 26.18
N GLY A 58 2.73 -10.14 25.20
CA GLY A 58 1.39 -9.77 24.72
C GLY A 58 1.04 -10.53 23.47
N PHE A 59 1.20 -9.93 22.30
CA PHE A 59 1.17 -10.66 21.05
C PHE A 59 2.45 -11.46 20.80
N GLY A 60 3.60 -10.87 21.11
CA GLY A 60 4.92 -11.52 21.13
C GLY A 60 5.30 -12.02 22.52
N PRO A 61 6.37 -12.84 22.62
CA PRO A 61 6.84 -13.34 23.91
C PRO A 61 7.36 -12.25 24.84
N ASP A 62 7.36 -12.53 26.13
CA ASP A 62 8.01 -11.72 27.13
C ASP A 62 9.52 -11.58 26.85
N LEU A 63 10.09 -10.45 27.20
CA LEU A 63 11.52 -10.15 27.09
C LEU A 63 12.14 -9.83 28.45
N ALA A 64 11.35 -9.32 29.38
CA ALA A 64 11.79 -8.91 30.70
C ALA A 64 12.42 -10.08 31.47
N GLY A 65 13.63 -9.90 31.95
CA GLY A 65 14.35 -10.86 32.78
C GLY A 65 14.76 -12.18 32.10
N ARG A 66 14.54 -12.36 30.80
CA ARG A 66 14.82 -13.64 30.07
C ARG A 66 16.29 -13.98 29.93
N LYS A 67 17.20 -13.02 30.12
CA LYS A 67 18.65 -13.25 30.02
C LYS A 67 19.07 -13.89 28.67
N LEU A 68 18.50 -13.41 27.57
CA LEU A 68 18.85 -13.87 26.23
C LEU A 68 20.33 -13.56 25.93
N THR A 69 21.02 -14.46 25.25
CA THR A 69 22.36 -14.14 24.77
C THR A 69 22.29 -13.07 23.69
N ARG A 70 23.37 -12.29 23.54
CA ARG A 70 23.49 -11.28 22.50
C ARG A 70 23.20 -11.84 21.10
N ALA A 71 23.76 -13.02 20.79
CA ALA A 71 23.54 -13.67 19.50
C ALA A 71 22.08 -14.01 19.28
N GLN A 72 21.36 -14.52 20.28
CA GLN A 72 19.93 -14.82 20.22
C GLN A 72 19.12 -13.56 20.00
N PHE A 73 19.39 -12.50 20.76
CA PHE A 73 18.63 -11.25 20.67
C PHE A 73 18.80 -10.56 19.33
N ILE A 74 20.05 -10.38 18.87
CA ILE A 74 20.33 -9.77 17.57
C ILE A 74 19.76 -10.63 16.44
N HIS A 75 19.93 -11.96 16.49
CA HIS A 75 19.37 -12.85 15.49
C HIS A 75 17.84 -12.71 15.44
N ALA A 76 17.16 -12.70 16.59
CA ALA A 76 15.70 -12.57 16.65
C ALA A 76 15.19 -11.27 16.02
N VAL A 77 15.96 -10.18 16.08
CA VAL A 77 15.60 -8.91 15.44
C VAL A 77 15.94 -8.88 13.96
N ARG A 78 17.11 -9.40 13.57
CA ARG A 78 17.58 -9.35 12.16
C ARG A 78 16.99 -10.46 11.30
N LYS A 79 16.84 -11.66 11.85
CA LYS A 79 16.36 -12.87 11.17
C LYS A 79 15.37 -13.60 12.07
N PRO A 80 14.24 -12.99 12.42
CA PRO A 80 13.35 -13.53 13.43
C PRO A 80 12.76 -14.88 13.04
N TRP A 81 12.43 -15.66 14.03
CA TRP A 81 11.63 -16.87 13.88
C TRP A 81 10.13 -16.53 13.92
N GLY A 82 9.32 -17.32 13.24
CA GLY A 82 7.87 -17.11 13.24
C GLY A 82 7.46 -15.85 12.47
N ILE A 83 6.49 -15.13 12.97
CA ILE A 83 5.84 -14.00 12.30
C ILE A 83 6.39 -12.63 12.68
N MET A 84 7.32 -12.54 13.63
CA MET A 84 7.97 -11.27 13.98
C MET A 84 8.59 -10.66 12.71
N PRO A 85 8.33 -9.38 12.40
CA PRO A 85 9.00 -8.71 11.29
C PRO A 85 10.50 -8.55 11.56
N ALA A 86 11.30 -8.55 10.50
CA ALA A 86 12.73 -8.30 10.58
C ALA A 86 13.02 -6.80 10.53
N TYR A 87 13.99 -6.34 11.32
CA TYR A 87 14.42 -4.94 11.33
C TYR A 87 15.86 -4.82 10.84
N ALA A 88 16.09 -3.91 9.91
CA ALA A 88 17.43 -3.61 9.39
C ALA A 88 18.27 -2.80 10.40
N GLU A 89 19.58 -2.78 10.22
CA GLU A 89 20.49 -1.99 11.05
C GLU A 89 20.24 -0.48 10.94
N SER A 90 19.74 -0.02 9.78
CA SER A 90 19.31 1.37 9.59
C SER A 90 18.07 1.76 10.40
N GLN A 91 17.27 0.78 10.87
CA GLN A 91 16.10 1.02 11.70
C GLN A 91 16.45 0.99 13.19
N ILE A 92 17.29 0.06 13.58
CA ILE A 92 17.84 -0.07 14.93
C ILE A 92 19.22 -0.69 14.85
N SER A 93 20.25 -0.02 15.35
CA SER A 93 21.62 -0.49 15.29
C SER A 93 21.88 -1.63 16.29
N ASP A 94 22.93 -2.44 16.06
CA ASP A 94 23.34 -3.47 17.01
C ASP A 94 23.74 -2.90 18.37
N ARG A 95 24.24 -1.65 18.41
CA ARG A 95 24.52 -0.96 19.67
C ARG A 95 23.24 -0.69 20.45
N GLU A 96 22.21 -0.20 19.80
CA GLU A 96 20.90 0.04 20.42
C GLU A 96 20.25 -1.27 20.90
N LEU A 97 20.43 -2.37 20.15
CA LEU A 97 19.96 -3.67 20.60
C LEU A 97 20.66 -4.16 21.88
N ILE A 98 21.97 -3.85 22.04
CA ILE A 98 22.71 -4.17 23.26
C ILE A 98 22.21 -3.31 24.44
N ASP A 99 21.87 -2.05 24.21
CA ASP A 99 21.30 -1.19 25.23
C ASP A 99 19.90 -1.67 25.66
N LEU A 100 19.05 -2.11 24.71
CA LEU A 100 17.78 -2.77 25.00
C LEU A 100 17.96 -4.06 25.85
N MET A 101 18.93 -4.88 25.49
CA MET A 101 19.22 -6.10 26.27
C MET A 101 19.57 -5.75 27.71
N ALA A 102 20.42 -4.74 27.91
CA ALA A 102 20.78 -4.29 29.28
C ALA A 102 19.55 -3.81 30.05
N TYR A 103 18.62 -3.14 29.42
CA TYR A 103 17.35 -2.76 30.01
C TYR A 103 16.52 -3.97 30.43
N PHE A 104 16.27 -4.93 29.54
CA PHE A 104 15.49 -6.13 29.87
C PHE A 104 16.16 -7.01 30.89
N ASP A 105 17.48 -7.10 30.89
CA ASP A 105 18.25 -7.85 31.87
C ASP A 105 18.14 -7.27 33.30
N GLY A 106 17.84 -5.97 33.41
CA GLY A 106 17.57 -5.30 34.68
C GLY A 106 16.15 -5.49 35.19
N LEU A 107 15.22 -5.96 34.34
CA LEU A 107 13.83 -6.14 34.74
C LEU A 107 13.62 -7.51 35.47
N PRO A 108 12.62 -7.60 36.35
CA PRO A 108 12.20 -8.90 36.87
C PRO A 108 11.64 -9.78 35.79
N GLY A 109 11.88 -11.08 35.86
CA GLY A 109 11.26 -12.06 34.99
C GLY A 109 9.74 -12.11 35.17
N VAL A 110 9.03 -12.45 34.11
CA VAL A 110 7.58 -12.61 34.14
C VAL A 110 7.22 -13.93 34.81
N ALA A 111 6.42 -13.87 35.87
CA ALA A 111 6.09 -15.05 36.70
C ALA A 111 5.25 -16.09 35.91
N GLU A 112 4.30 -15.60 35.09
CA GLU A 112 3.41 -16.43 34.29
C GLU A 112 3.40 -15.95 32.82
N PRO A 113 4.41 -16.32 32.02
CA PRO A 113 4.50 -15.90 30.65
C PRO A 113 3.47 -16.62 29.74
N GLY A 114 2.84 -15.87 28.84
CA GLY A 114 1.90 -16.40 27.87
C GLY A 114 0.47 -16.60 28.37
N PRO A 115 -0.49 -17.06 27.56
CA PRO A 115 -0.36 -17.31 26.14
C PRO A 115 -0.22 -16.01 25.34
N TRP A 116 0.77 -15.95 24.50
CA TRP A 116 0.96 -14.82 23.60
C TRP A 116 0.04 -14.96 22.39
N ARG A 117 -0.23 -13.86 21.72
CA ARG A 117 -1.12 -13.69 20.57
C ARG A 117 -2.56 -13.37 20.98
N ARG A 118 -3.18 -12.53 20.18
CA ARG A 118 -4.59 -12.18 20.36
C ARG A 118 -5.47 -13.20 19.66
N PRO A 119 -6.61 -13.57 20.25
CA PRO A 119 -7.59 -14.42 19.59
C PRO A 119 -8.17 -13.69 18.37
N VAL A 120 -8.41 -14.44 17.30
CA VAL A 120 -9.14 -13.93 16.14
C VAL A 120 -10.59 -13.74 16.57
N PRO A 121 -11.21 -12.57 16.32
CA PRO A 121 -12.62 -12.35 16.67
C PRO A 121 -13.53 -13.37 15.98
N ALA A 122 -14.54 -13.86 16.69
CA ALA A 122 -15.52 -14.79 16.13
C ALA A 122 -16.22 -14.13 14.93
N GLY A 123 -16.35 -14.87 13.81
CA GLY A 123 -16.96 -14.35 12.58
C GLY A 123 -16.13 -13.32 11.83
N ALA A 124 -14.85 -13.12 12.19
CA ALA A 124 -13.97 -12.19 11.48
C ALA A 124 -13.86 -12.53 9.99
N PRO A 125 -13.95 -11.54 9.09
CA PRO A 125 -13.60 -11.73 7.69
C PRO A 125 -12.18 -12.30 7.55
N ARG A 126 -11.94 -13.12 6.52
CA ARG A 126 -10.67 -13.83 6.33
C ARG A 126 -9.45 -12.90 6.40
N GLY A 127 -9.52 -11.73 5.76
CA GLY A 127 -8.43 -10.76 5.80
C GLY A 127 -8.16 -10.19 7.19
N LEU A 128 -9.20 -9.94 8.00
CA LEU A 128 -9.04 -9.55 9.40
C LEU A 128 -8.44 -10.69 10.23
N ALA A 129 -8.87 -11.93 10.00
CA ALA A 129 -8.29 -13.08 10.67
C ALA A 129 -6.80 -13.22 10.38
N VAL A 130 -6.39 -13.09 9.12
CA VAL A 130 -4.98 -13.10 8.72
C VAL A 130 -4.23 -11.92 9.33
N ALA A 131 -4.76 -10.70 9.24
CA ALA A 131 -4.14 -9.50 9.80
C ALA A 131 -3.93 -9.62 11.33
N THR A 132 -4.91 -10.19 12.04
CA THR A 132 -4.81 -10.45 13.49
C THR A 132 -3.74 -11.49 13.78
N THR A 133 -3.73 -12.61 13.05
CA THR A 133 -2.76 -13.70 13.24
C THR A 133 -1.34 -13.26 12.89
N ALA A 134 -1.17 -12.43 11.86
CA ALA A 134 0.12 -11.88 11.44
C ALA A 134 0.59 -10.69 12.32
N GLY A 135 -0.25 -10.19 13.22
CA GLY A 135 0.10 -9.08 14.11
C GLY A 135 -0.09 -7.69 13.53
N CYS A 136 -0.61 -7.55 12.33
CA CYS A 136 -0.85 -6.24 11.69
C CYS A 136 -1.73 -5.34 12.57
N THR A 137 -2.74 -5.93 13.21
CA THR A 137 -3.70 -5.22 14.08
C THR A 137 -3.12 -4.73 15.41
N GLN A 138 -1.88 -5.06 15.72
CA GLN A 138 -1.19 -4.52 16.91
C GLN A 138 -0.89 -3.03 16.71
N CYS A 139 -0.40 -2.67 15.51
CA CYS A 139 -0.04 -1.30 15.16
C CYS A 139 -1.14 -0.61 14.34
N HIS A 140 -1.85 -1.34 13.49
CA HIS A 140 -2.78 -0.75 12.51
C HIS A 140 -4.24 -0.74 12.93
N HIS A 141 -4.61 -1.18 14.10
CA HIS A 141 -6.00 -1.31 14.53
C HIS A 141 -6.86 -2.16 13.56
N PRO A 142 -7.85 -2.95 13.99
CA PRO A 142 -8.66 -3.77 13.10
C PRO A 142 -9.37 -3.01 11.97
N ALA A 143 -9.66 -1.73 12.15
CA ALA A 143 -10.27 -0.89 11.13
C ALA A 143 -9.26 -0.20 10.20
N PHE A 144 -7.95 -0.37 10.40
CA PHE A 144 -6.87 0.26 9.63
C PHE A 144 -7.05 1.78 9.41
N ASN A 145 -7.60 2.46 10.40
CA ASN A 145 -7.95 3.89 10.36
C ASN A 145 -7.30 4.71 11.48
N ASN A 146 -6.40 4.13 12.26
CA ASN A 146 -5.63 4.86 13.25
C ASN A 146 -4.50 5.66 12.58
N GLY A 147 -3.96 6.68 13.25
CA GLY A 147 -2.93 7.57 12.72
C GLY A 147 -1.62 6.89 12.28
N ARG A 148 -1.43 5.61 12.57
CA ARG A 148 -0.25 4.80 12.19
C ARG A 148 -0.44 4.03 10.89
N GLY A 149 -1.22 4.48 10.00
CA GLY A 149 -1.44 3.83 8.72
C GLY A 149 -2.89 3.93 8.31
N VAL A 150 -3.31 5.15 8.04
CA VAL A 150 -4.57 5.39 7.32
C VAL A 150 -4.37 4.88 5.90
N MET A 151 -4.30 3.54 5.78
CA MET A 151 -4.07 2.87 4.50
C MET A 151 -5.16 3.25 3.49
N GLY A 152 -6.38 3.53 3.96
CA GLY A 152 -7.49 4.03 3.15
C GLY A 152 -7.24 5.36 2.45
N ALA A 153 -6.41 6.23 3.03
CA ALA A 153 -6.10 7.52 2.41
C ALA A 153 -5.17 7.37 1.19
N ILE A 154 -4.42 6.27 1.09
CA ILE A 154 -3.43 6.08 0.03
C ILE A 154 -4.05 5.42 -1.20
N ASN A 155 -5.20 4.76 -1.07
CA ASN A 155 -5.84 4.00 -2.15
C ASN A 155 -4.87 3.03 -2.83
N ALA A 156 -4.13 2.25 -2.03
CA ALA A 156 -3.01 1.45 -2.47
C ALA A 156 -3.44 0.27 -3.35
N ASN A 157 -2.80 0.11 -4.50
CA ASN A 157 -2.93 -1.11 -5.29
C ASN A 157 -2.19 -2.28 -4.60
N PHE A 158 -2.45 -3.50 -5.08
CA PHE A 158 -1.90 -4.70 -4.45
C PHE A 158 -0.38 -4.80 -4.58
N GLU A 159 0.19 -4.40 -5.72
CA GLU A 159 1.64 -4.40 -5.93
C GLU A 159 2.35 -3.48 -4.95
N TRP A 160 1.84 -2.26 -4.77
CA TRP A 160 2.38 -1.34 -3.79
C TRP A 160 2.24 -1.87 -2.36
N PHE A 161 1.07 -2.41 -2.01
CA PHE A 161 0.82 -3.00 -0.69
C PHE A 161 1.80 -4.13 -0.39
N THR A 162 2.02 -5.01 -1.36
CA THR A 162 2.99 -6.11 -1.28
C THR A 162 4.41 -5.60 -1.07
N ALA A 163 4.82 -4.60 -1.85
CA ALA A 163 6.14 -3.98 -1.70
C ALA A 163 6.34 -3.35 -0.31
N ILE A 164 5.32 -2.66 0.22
CA ILE A 164 5.36 -2.07 1.56
C ILE A 164 5.50 -3.14 2.64
N VAL A 165 4.79 -4.24 2.55
CA VAL A 165 4.85 -5.30 3.58
C VAL A 165 6.17 -6.06 3.53
N TYR A 166 6.69 -6.37 2.33
CA TYR A 166 7.91 -7.18 2.20
C TYR A 166 9.20 -6.37 2.25
N ALA A 167 9.16 -5.09 1.94
CA ALA A 167 10.35 -4.24 1.84
C ALA A 167 10.10 -2.82 2.35
N HIS A 168 9.42 -2.66 3.47
CA HIS A 168 9.00 -1.37 4.01
C HIS A 168 10.10 -0.30 4.04
N PRO A 169 11.32 -0.58 4.55
CA PRO A 169 12.38 0.42 4.59
C PRO A 169 12.80 0.95 3.21
N ALA A 170 12.65 0.16 2.16
CA ALA A 170 13.00 0.56 0.79
C ALA A 170 11.82 1.14 0.02
N ALA A 171 10.61 0.61 0.22
CA ALA A 171 9.43 0.93 -0.59
C ALA A 171 8.68 2.18 -0.10
N TYR A 172 8.69 2.48 1.22
CA TYR A 172 7.89 3.56 1.77
C TYR A 172 8.45 4.96 1.54
N PRO A 173 9.77 5.24 1.63
CA PRO A 173 10.31 6.59 1.40
C PRO A 173 9.95 7.19 0.04
N PRO A 174 10.05 6.47 -1.09
CA PRO A 174 9.61 6.99 -2.39
C PRO A 174 8.12 7.33 -2.43
N THR A 175 7.28 6.60 -1.69
CA THR A 175 5.85 6.88 -1.59
C THR A 175 5.59 8.18 -0.86
N ARG A 176 6.23 8.41 0.29
CA ARG A 176 6.11 9.66 1.04
C ARG A 176 6.54 10.87 0.23
N ALA A 177 7.66 10.77 -0.48
CA ALA A 177 8.13 11.85 -1.35
C ALA A 177 7.10 12.20 -2.43
N ARG A 178 6.42 11.21 -3.02
CA ARG A 178 5.33 11.44 -3.98
C ARG A 178 4.09 12.06 -3.36
N LEU A 179 3.83 11.80 -2.09
CA LEU A 179 2.73 12.40 -1.34
C LEU A 179 3.07 13.82 -0.82
N GLY A 180 4.30 14.29 -1.03
CA GLY A 180 4.76 15.59 -0.50
C GLY A 180 4.95 15.58 1.01
N GLU A 181 5.07 14.41 1.63
CA GLU A 181 5.27 14.27 3.07
C GLU A 181 6.75 14.29 3.43
N PRO A 182 7.14 14.86 4.58
CA PRO A 182 8.52 14.86 5.02
C PRO A 182 9.02 13.43 5.27
N PRO A 183 10.30 13.14 5.07
CA PRO A 183 10.87 11.84 5.39
C PRO A 183 10.77 11.56 6.89
N TYR A 184 10.56 10.29 7.25
CA TYR A 184 10.78 9.86 8.62
C TYR A 184 12.27 9.76 8.93
N GLU A 185 12.64 10.07 10.13
CA GLU A 185 14.01 9.83 10.61
C GLU A 185 14.31 8.32 10.60
N ARG A 186 13.36 7.51 11.03
CA ARG A 186 13.42 6.05 10.98
C ARG A 186 12.03 5.47 10.72
N LEU A 187 11.99 4.30 10.10
CA LEU A 187 10.74 3.60 9.81
C LEU A 187 10.45 2.56 10.88
N ALA A 188 9.30 2.69 11.54
CA ALA A 188 8.90 1.82 12.63
C ALA A 188 8.52 0.40 12.18
N MET A 189 7.91 0.26 11.00
CA MET A 189 7.48 -1.04 10.49
C MET A 189 8.65 -1.87 9.96
N GLY A 190 8.80 -3.10 10.43
CA GLY A 190 9.74 -4.07 9.88
C GLY A 190 9.20 -4.77 8.62
N SER A 191 10.03 -5.60 8.00
CA SER A 191 9.71 -6.33 6.77
C SER A 191 9.29 -7.77 7.07
N PHE A 192 8.22 -8.23 6.43
CA PHE A 192 7.79 -9.62 6.46
C PHE A 192 8.40 -10.39 5.29
N SER A 193 8.75 -11.68 5.49
CA SER A 193 9.20 -12.51 4.37
C SER A 193 8.02 -13.21 3.69
N PRO A 194 8.07 -13.41 2.35
CA PRO A 194 7.04 -14.17 1.64
C PRO A 194 6.83 -15.60 2.14
N SER A 195 7.86 -16.22 2.74
CA SER A 195 7.76 -17.56 3.33
C SER A 195 6.92 -17.61 4.61
N ARG A 196 6.79 -16.47 5.31
CA ARG A 196 6.03 -16.35 6.57
C ARG A 196 4.66 -15.75 6.40
N LEU A 197 4.55 -14.82 5.48
CA LEU A 197 3.29 -14.20 5.07
C LEU A 197 3.18 -14.34 3.54
N PRO A 198 2.71 -15.50 3.04
CA PRO A 198 2.57 -15.73 1.61
C PRO A 198 1.67 -14.70 0.93
N GLU A 199 1.90 -14.44 -0.34
CA GLU A 199 1.15 -13.44 -1.12
C GLU A 199 -0.37 -13.68 -1.08
N SER A 200 -0.80 -14.95 -1.05
CA SER A 200 -2.24 -15.27 -0.92
C SER A 200 -2.84 -14.76 0.38
N MET A 201 -2.12 -14.90 1.50
CA MET A 201 -2.55 -14.35 2.78
C MET A 201 -2.52 -12.82 2.78
N LEU A 202 -1.49 -12.24 2.16
CA LEU A 202 -1.37 -10.80 2.02
C LEU A 202 -2.50 -10.23 1.16
N ARG A 203 -2.93 -10.95 0.14
CA ARG A 203 -4.10 -10.60 -0.69
C ARG A 203 -5.39 -10.60 0.10
N ASP A 204 -5.58 -11.55 1.01
CA ASP A 204 -6.74 -11.55 1.91
C ASP A 204 -6.76 -10.28 2.80
N VAL A 205 -5.61 -9.90 3.36
CA VAL A 205 -5.49 -8.67 4.15
C VAL A 205 -5.79 -7.43 3.30
N TRP A 206 -5.20 -7.34 2.12
CA TRP A 206 -5.43 -6.22 1.21
C TRP A 206 -6.90 -6.12 0.78
N THR A 207 -7.54 -7.24 0.46
CA THR A 207 -8.98 -7.29 0.15
C THR A 207 -9.81 -6.72 1.29
N TYR A 208 -9.51 -7.14 2.52
CA TYR A 208 -10.21 -6.64 3.70
C TYR A 208 -10.03 -5.13 3.87
N ILE A 209 -8.80 -4.62 3.74
CA ILE A 209 -8.52 -3.20 3.83
C ILE A 209 -9.23 -2.43 2.70
N ALA A 210 -9.22 -2.95 1.49
CA ALA A 210 -9.91 -2.35 0.34
C ALA A 210 -11.42 -2.23 0.58
N ASP A 211 -12.02 -3.25 1.19
CA ASP A 211 -13.46 -3.23 1.54
C ASP A 211 -13.79 -2.22 2.65
N LEU A 212 -12.83 -1.87 3.51
CA LEU A 212 -13.01 -0.84 4.54
C LEU A 212 -13.09 0.58 3.97
N GLY A 213 -12.73 0.81 2.72
CA GLY A 213 -12.87 2.13 2.14
C GLY A 213 -11.94 2.49 0.98
N PHE A 214 -11.11 1.59 0.53
CA PHE A 214 -10.28 1.84 -0.65
C PHE A 214 -11.13 1.86 -1.91
N ARG A 215 -11.00 2.94 -2.71
CA ARG A 215 -11.73 3.12 -3.97
C ARG A 215 -10.80 3.66 -5.04
N ALA A 216 -10.99 3.22 -6.28
CA ALA A 216 -10.43 3.94 -7.40
C ALA A 216 -11.00 5.37 -7.43
N ARG A 217 -10.16 6.35 -7.75
CA ARG A 217 -10.58 7.77 -7.78
C ARG A 217 -10.95 8.15 -9.20
N MET A 218 -12.11 7.70 -9.63
CA MET A 218 -12.65 8.08 -10.92
C MET A 218 -13.22 9.49 -10.87
N HIS A 219 -12.98 10.25 -11.92
CA HIS A 219 -13.53 11.59 -12.11
C HIS A 219 -13.96 11.77 -13.56
N GLY A 220 -15.09 12.45 -13.74
CA GLY A 220 -15.63 12.77 -15.07
C GLY A 220 -15.94 14.26 -15.21
N GLN A 221 -15.61 14.80 -16.37
CA GLN A 221 -15.94 16.17 -16.73
C GLN A 221 -16.75 16.19 -18.03
N LEU A 222 -18.03 16.55 -17.93
CA LEU A 222 -18.91 16.68 -19.08
C LEU A 222 -18.94 18.14 -19.55
N GLY A 223 -18.48 18.37 -20.77
CA GLY A 223 -18.55 19.69 -21.41
C GLY A 223 -19.99 20.07 -21.79
N PRO A 224 -20.26 21.36 -22.01
CA PRO A 224 -21.54 21.82 -22.53
C PRO A 224 -21.77 21.28 -23.95
N GLY A 225 -23.05 21.16 -24.33
CA GLY A 225 -23.43 20.83 -25.70
C GLY A 225 -22.97 21.89 -26.70
N VAL A 226 -22.18 21.49 -27.68
CA VAL A 226 -21.67 22.37 -28.73
C VAL A 226 -22.43 22.08 -30.04
N PRO A 227 -23.12 23.08 -30.65
CA PRO A 227 -23.76 22.91 -31.94
C PRO A 227 -22.76 22.52 -33.04
N SER A 228 -23.16 21.59 -33.90
CA SER A 228 -22.42 21.17 -35.09
C SER A 228 -23.38 21.05 -36.30
N ALA A 229 -22.84 20.77 -37.47
CA ALA A 229 -23.65 20.55 -38.67
C ALA A 229 -24.63 19.38 -38.52
N ASP A 230 -24.23 18.35 -37.78
CA ASP A 230 -24.99 17.11 -37.63
C ASP A 230 -25.84 17.08 -36.36
N GLY A 231 -25.75 18.12 -35.48
CA GLY A 231 -26.52 18.17 -34.23
C GLY A 231 -25.76 18.86 -33.11
N VAL A 232 -25.94 18.37 -31.88
CA VAL A 232 -25.26 18.90 -30.69
C VAL A 232 -24.29 17.86 -30.18
N VAL A 233 -23.01 18.24 -30.03
CA VAL A 233 -21.93 17.38 -29.55
C VAL A 233 -21.70 17.62 -28.09
N TYR A 234 -21.72 16.56 -27.29
CA TYR A 234 -21.31 16.53 -25.89
C TYR A 234 -19.99 15.76 -25.77
N ARG A 235 -19.04 16.34 -25.06
CA ARG A 235 -17.74 15.71 -24.77
C ARG A 235 -17.65 15.39 -23.29
N LEU A 236 -17.34 14.16 -22.97
CA LEU A 236 -17.08 13.67 -21.62
C LEU A 236 -15.63 13.19 -21.54
N ASP A 237 -14.86 13.80 -20.68
CA ASP A 237 -13.54 13.36 -20.29
C ASP A 237 -13.62 12.58 -18.98
N VAL A 238 -13.02 11.39 -18.91
CA VAL A 238 -13.02 10.50 -17.75
C VAL A 238 -11.58 10.15 -17.40
N GLU A 239 -11.22 10.31 -16.14
CA GLU A 239 -9.88 10.05 -15.64
C GLU A 239 -9.94 9.24 -14.34
N ASN A 240 -8.99 8.32 -14.14
CA ASN A 240 -8.66 7.82 -12.84
C ASN A 240 -7.59 8.73 -12.21
N THR A 241 -7.99 9.62 -11.30
CA THR A 241 -7.13 10.61 -10.64
C THR A 241 -6.25 10.00 -9.54
N GLY A 242 -6.23 8.68 -9.38
CA GLY A 242 -5.38 7.98 -8.45
C GLY A 242 -3.89 8.26 -8.69
N LEU A 243 -3.07 8.11 -7.66
CA LEU A 243 -1.63 8.32 -7.75
C LEU A 243 -0.97 7.24 -8.59
N ALA A 244 -0.10 7.65 -9.52
CA ALA A 244 0.67 6.72 -10.34
C ALA A 244 1.50 5.75 -9.46
N GLY A 245 1.39 4.45 -9.72
CA GLY A 245 2.11 3.39 -9.02
C GLY A 245 1.58 3.02 -7.62
N THR A 246 0.63 3.78 -7.06
CA THR A 246 0.06 3.47 -5.73
C THR A 246 -1.47 3.48 -5.72
N GLY A 247 -2.10 4.16 -6.67
CA GLY A 247 -3.55 4.22 -6.75
C GLY A 247 -4.19 2.91 -7.21
N LEU A 248 -5.47 2.75 -6.91
CA LEU A 248 -6.25 1.60 -7.35
C LEU A 248 -6.69 1.74 -8.81
N THR A 249 -6.64 0.63 -9.53
CA THR A 249 -7.27 0.48 -10.83
C THR A 249 -8.78 0.33 -10.68
N ALA A 250 -9.57 1.07 -11.44
CA ALA A 250 -10.99 0.82 -11.61
C ALA A 250 -11.18 -0.35 -12.58
N GLU A 251 -12.04 -1.30 -12.23
CA GLU A 251 -12.37 -2.46 -13.08
C GLU A 251 -13.83 -2.36 -13.55
N ASP A 252 -14.14 -2.99 -14.68
CA ASP A 252 -15.46 -3.06 -15.28
C ASP A 252 -16.13 -1.67 -15.38
N VAL A 253 -15.35 -0.68 -15.85
CA VAL A 253 -15.79 0.71 -15.93
C VAL A 253 -16.90 0.84 -16.97
N THR A 254 -18.06 1.34 -16.56
CA THR A 254 -19.17 1.65 -17.44
C THR A 254 -19.43 3.15 -17.40
N VAL A 255 -19.42 3.76 -18.56
CA VAL A 255 -19.73 5.19 -18.77
C VAL A 255 -21.07 5.31 -19.48
N THR A 256 -21.94 6.16 -19.00
CA THR A 256 -23.24 6.42 -19.64
C THR A 256 -23.48 7.91 -19.82
N LEU A 257 -24.12 8.29 -20.94
CA LEU A 257 -24.66 9.63 -21.15
C LEU A 257 -26.15 9.51 -21.47
N THR A 258 -26.98 10.29 -20.76
CA THR A 258 -28.43 10.29 -20.98
C THR A 258 -28.76 10.92 -22.33
N ILE A 259 -29.79 10.36 -22.99
CA ILE A 259 -30.35 10.87 -24.24
C ILE A 259 -31.68 11.56 -23.90
N PRO A 260 -31.82 12.87 -24.09
CA PRO A 260 -33.08 13.58 -23.87
C PRO A 260 -34.22 13.04 -24.72
N ALA A 261 -35.43 13.11 -24.21
CA ALA A 261 -36.60 12.66 -24.91
C ALA A 261 -36.73 13.39 -26.30
N GLY A 262 -36.95 12.63 -27.34
CA GLY A 262 -37.06 13.13 -28.71
C GLY A 262 -35.74 13.37 -29.45
N ALA A 263 -34.59 13.26 -28.77
CA ALA A 263 -33.30 13.27 -29.41
C ALA A 263 -32.91 11.85 -29.86
N THR A 264 -32.13 11.77 -30.93
CA THR A 264 -31.54 10.52 -31.46
C THR A 264 -30.04 10.62 -31.51
N VAL A 265 -29.34 9.51 -31.32
CA VAL A 265 -27.89 9.44 -31.46
C VAL A 265 -27.51 9.47 -32.93
N VAL A 266 -26.75 10.49 -33.32
CA VAL A 266 -26.22 10.66 -34.67
C VAL A 266 -24.85 10.05 -34.80
N ALA A 267 -23.96 10.30 -33.81
CA ALA A 267 -22.62 9.75 -33.81
C ALA A 267 -22.11 9.60 -32.39
N THR A 268 -21.16 8.69 -32.20
CA THR A 268 -20.43 8.49 -30.93
C THR A 268 -18.97 8.24 -31.20
N THR A 269 -18.10 8.67 -30.28
CA THR A 269 -16.69 8.26 -30.25
C THR A 269 -16.31 7.80 -28.84
N GLY A 270 -15.12 7.23 -28.73
CA GLY A 270 -14.58 6.68 -27.49
C GLY A 270 -14.55 5.15 -27.50
N ALA A 271 -13.61 4.60 -26.72
CA ALA A 271 -13.40 3.16 -26.67
C ALA A 271 -14.58 2.44 -26.00
N GLY A 272 -14.94 1.26 -26.52
CA GLY A 272 -15.89 0.36 -25.88
C GLY A 272 -17.35 0.77 -25.99
N TYR A 273 -17.77 1.47 -27.06
CA TYR A 273 -19.19 1.79 -27.28
C TYR A 273 -20.04 0.53 -27.42
N GLN A 274 -21.12 0.46 -26.64
CA GLN A 274 -22.01 -0.71 -26.54
C GLN A 274 -23.42 -0.46 -27.08
N GLY A 275 -23.69 0.75 -27.58
CA GLY A 275 -25.01 1.12 -28.11
C GLY A 275 -25.86 1.93 -27.13
N VAL A 276 -27.14 2.04 -27.46
CA VAL A 276 -28.16 2.71 -26.64
C VAL A 276 -29.01 1.68 -25.93
N ARG A 277 -29.26 1.90 -24.66
CA ARG A 277 -30.16 1.06 -23.86
C ARG A 277 -30.96 1.90 -22.87
N ARG A 278 -32.00 1.34 -22.26
CA ARG A 278 -32.67 1.95 -21.11
C ARG A 278 -31.72 1.99 -19.91
N ASP A 279 -31.81 3.06 -19.14
CA ASP A 279 -31.13 3.13 -17.84
C ASP A 279 -31.65 2.03 -16.90
N GLU A 280 -30.97 1.81 -15.78
CA GLU A 280 -31.33 0.76 -14.81
C GLU A 280 -32.71 0.96 -14.17
N GLN A 281 -33.25 2.17 -14.26
CA GLN A 281 -34.56 2.52 -13.74
C GLN A 281 -35.64 2.43 -14.84
N GLY A 282 -35.25 2.15 -16.09
CA GLY A 282 -36.15 2.11 -17.24
C GLY A 282 -36.74 3.47 -17.64
N LYS A 283 -36.19 4.57 -17.13
CA LYS A 283 -36.75 5.92 -17.28
C LYS A 283 -36.22 6.70 -18.47
N ALA A 284 -34.94 6.50 -18.80
CA ALA A 284 -34.27 7.25 -19.86
C ALA A 284 -33.46 6.33 -20.80
N ASP A 285 -33.31 6.73 -22.07
CA ASP A 285 -32.33 6.12 -22.95
C ASP A 285 -30.96 6.67 -22.61
N VAL A 286 -29.95 5.80 -22.64
CA VAL A 286 -28.55 6.13 -22.38
C VAL A 286 -27.64 5.53 -23.44
N ALA A 287 -26.68 6.32 -23.92
CA ALA A 287 -25.54 5.82 -24.67
C ALA A 287 -24.52 5.22 -23.68
N VAL A 288 -23.96 4.08 -24.00
CA VAL A 288 -23.14 3.28 -23.07
C VAL A 288 -21.80 2.94 -23.66
N TRP A 289 -20.76 3.09 -22.89
CA TRP A 289 -19.41 2.61 -23.15
C TRP A 289 -18.94 1.71 -21.99
N GLY A 290 -18.20 0.66 -22.30
CA GLY A 290 -17.61 -0.25 -21.34
C GLY A 290 -16.10 -0.37 -21.55
N VAL A 291 -15.33 -0.16 -20.50
CA VAL A 291 -13.87 -0.29 -20.49
C VAL A 291 -13.48 -1.30 -19.39
N PRO A 292 -12.74 -2.37 -19.72
CA PRO A 292 -12.43 -3.41 -18.75
C PRO A 292 -11.70 -2.89 -17.52
N ARG A 293 -10.84 -1.89 -17.70
CA ARG A 293 -10.05 -1.30 -16.62
C ARG A 293 -9.57 0.10 -16.96
N MET A 294 -9.39 0.92 -15.92
CA MET A 294 -8.69 2.21 -15.98
C MET A 294 -7.69 2.28 -14.84
N ALA A 295 -6.40 2.19 -15.16
CA ALA A 295 -5.32 2.33 -14.19
C ALA A 295 -5.21 3.78 -13.69
N PRO A 296 -4.51 4.04 -12.56
CA PRO A 296 -4.22 5.40 -12.14
C PRO A 296 -3.57 6.22 -13.25
N ARG A 297 -4.09 7.42 -13.51
CA ARG A 297 -3.71 8.34 -14.58
C ARG A 297 -4.20 7.96 -15.99
N ASP A 298 -4.91 6.86 -16.15
CA ASP A 298 -5.60 6.60 -17.42
C ASP A 298 -6.68 7.67 -17.64
N HIS A 299 -6.75 8.12 -18.88
CA HIS A 299 -7.70 9.11 -19.35
C HIS A 299 -8.40 8.61 -20.62
N GLN A 300 -9.71 8.81 -20.71
CA GLN A 300 -10.54 8.47 -21.87
C GLN A 300 -11.43 9.66 -22.22
N THR A 301 -11.62 9.91 -23.52
CA THR A 301 -12.57 10.90 -24.01
C THR A 301 -13.68 10.20 -24.77
N TYR A 302 -14.90 10.58 -24.47
CA TYR A 302 -16.12 10.12 -25.14
C TYR A 302 -16.85 11.30 -25.77
N THR A 303 -17.41 11.11 -26.95
CA THR A 303 -18.32 12.11 -27.54
C THR A 303 -19.67 11.48 -27.87
N LEU A 304 -20.72 12.24 -27.69
CA LEU A 304 -22.08 11.90 -28.05
C LEU A 304 -22.65 13.04 -28.88
N THR A 305 -22.96 12.77 -30.16
CA THR A 305 -23.65 13.70 -31.03
C THR A 305 -25.13 13.35 -31.06
N LEU A 306 -25.98 14.28 -30.66
CA LEU A 306 -27.44 14.13 -30.67
C LEU A 306 -28.08 15.00 -31.75
N SER A 307 -29.20 14.52 -32.35
CA SER A 307 -30.00 15.33 -33.25
C SER A 307 -30.51 16.59 -32.55
N GLN A 308 -30.76 17.66 -33.29
CA GLN A 308 -31.24 18.94 -32.73
C GLN A 308 -32.69 18.87 -32.21
N ALA A 309 -33.47 17.90 -32.65
CA ALA A 309 -34.84 17.74 -32.22
C ALA A 309 -34.90 17.31 -30.74
N GLY A 310 -35.51 18.15 -29.86
CA GLY A 310 -35.74 17.81 -28.46
C GLY A 310 -34.64 18.18 -27.50
N THR A 311 -33.59 18.85 -27.93
CA THR A 311 -32.51 19.29 -27.06
C THR A 311 -32.87 20.50 -26.23
N ALA A 312 -33.45 20.31 -25.03
CA ALA A 312 -33.20 21.22 -23.94
C ALA A 312 -31.71 21.06 -23.58
N LYS A 313 -30.89 22.09 -23.84
CA LYS A 313 -29.42 22.09 -23.75
C LYS A 313 -28.85 21.59 -22.41
N ASP A 314 -29.72 21.37 -21.39
CA ASP A 314 -29.34 21.15 -20.00
C ASP A 314 -29.64 19.75 -19.46
N ASN A 315 -30.10 18.80 -20.29
CA ASN A 315 -30.59 17.50 -19.79
C ASN A 315 -29.67 16.29 -20.05
N VAL A 316 -28.53 16.49 -20.70
CA VAL A 316 -27.53 15.40 -20.81
C VAL A 316 -26.76 15.30 -19.50
N ARG A 317 -26.79 14.12 -18.91
CA ARG A 317 -26.06 13.80 -17.69
C ARG A 317 -25.21 12.58 -17.91
N GLY A 318 -24.04 12.53 -17.28
CA GLY A 318 -23.16 11.40 -17.30
C GLY A 318 -23.23 10.59 -16.01
N THR A 319 -22.89 9.32 -16.09
CA THR A 319 -22.60 8.49 -14.93
C THR A 319 -21.40 7.61 -15.26
N ILE A 320 -20.47 7.50 -14.32
CA ILE A 320 -19.38 6.52 -14.35
C ILE A 320 -19.67 5.51 -13.27
N ARG A 321 -19.53 4.22 -13.58
CA ARG A 321 -19.60 3.11 -12.62
C ARG A 321 -18.38 2.25 -12.79
N TRP A 322 -17.90 1.72 -11.68
CA TRP A 322 -16.77 0.78 -11.67
C TRP A 322 -16.86 -0.17 -10.51
N THR A 323 -16.21 -1.30 -10.61
CA THR A 323 -16.08 -2.25 -9.52
C THR A 323 -14.75 -2.04 -8.80
N LYS A 324 -14.75 -2.43 -7.52
CA LYS A 324 -13.49 -2.53 -6.78
C LYS A 324 -12.70 -3.73 -7.29
N PRO A 325 -11.35 -3.66 -7.32
CA PRO A 325 -10.52 -4.77 -7.80
C PRO A 325 -10.74 -6.10 -7.05
N THR A 326 -11.28 -6.03 -5.84
CA THR A 326 -11.44 -7.17 -4.94
C THR A 326 -12.85 -7.73 -4.88
N VAL A 327 -13.85 -7.00 -5.36
CA VAL A 327 -15.27 -7.36 -5.23
C VAL A 327 -15.95 -7.30 -6.60
N LYS A 328 -15.82 -8.38 -7.38
CA LYS A 328 -16.44 -8.45 -8.71
C LYS A 328 -17.97 -8.58 -8.70
N THR A 329 -18.56 -8.97 -7.58
CA THR A 329 -20.00 -9.23 -7.43
C THR A 329 -20.70 -8.30 -6.45
N GLY A 330 -19.98 -7.35 -5.86
CA GLY A 330 -20.52 -6.37 -4.91
C GLY A 330 -21.10 -5.12 -5.59
N PRO A 331 -21.61 -4.18 -4.80
CA PRO A 331 -22.11 -2.91 -5.34
C PRO A 331 -20.98 -2.14 -6.03
N SER A 332 -21.29 -1.63 -7.21
CA SER A 332 -20.37 -0.77 -7.97
C SER A 332 -20.27 0.61 -7.31
N ASP A 333 -19.08 1.21 -7.36
CA ASP A 333 -18.93 2.63 -7.10
C ASP A 333 -19.46 3.42 -8.31
N SER A 334 -19.97 4.62 -8.08
CA SER A 334 -20.48 5.48 -9.15
C SER A 334 -20.25 6.96 -8.87
N GLU A 335 -20.12 7.73 -9.94
CA GLU A 335 -20.10 9.18 -9.93
C GLU A 335 -21.16 9.68 -10.93
N ALA A 336 -22.03 10.57 -10.46
CA ALA A 336 -22.98 11.28 -11.30
C ALA A 336 -22.34 12.58 -11.80
N ILE A 337 -22.41 12.82 -13.11
CA ILE A 337 -21.76 13.96 -13.76
C ILE A 337 -22.83 14.86 -14.34
N ALA A 338 -22.83 16.13 -13.96
CA ALA A 338 -23.64 17.18 -14.57
C ALA A 338 -22.78 17.98 -15.56
N PRO A 339 -23.41 18.60 -16.60
CA PRO A 339 -22.71 19.53 -17.49
C PRO A 339 -22.10 20.69 -16.70
N ALA A 340 -20.90 21.10 -17.05
CA ALA A 340 -20.34 22.33 -16.52
C ALA A 340 -21.19 23.53 -16.97
N PRO A 341 -21.50 24.50 -16.07
CA PRO A 341 -22.22 25.71 -16.45
C PRO A 341 -21.44 26.49 -17.51
N LEU A 342 -22.15 26.99 -18.52
CA LEU A 342 -21.59 27.83 -19.56
C LEU A 342 -21.00 29.10 -18.92
N GLY A 343 -19.69 29.24 -18.90
CA GLY A 343 -19.02 30.47 -18.45
C GLY A 343 -17.87 30.33 -17.43
N VAL A 344 -17.58 29.16 -16.91
CA VAL A 344 -16.42 28.96 -16.05
C VAL A 344 -15.30 28.30 -16.85
N GLN A 345 -14.53 29.10 -17.59
CA GLN A 345 -13.18 28.69 -17.97
C GLN A 345 -12.30 28.86 -16.74
N SER A 346 -11.97 27.76 -16.06
CA SER A 346 -10.88 27.75 -15.10
C SER A 346 -9.57 27.99 -15.87
N ARG A 347 -8.92 29.09 -15.54
CA ARG A 347 -7.57 29.41 -16.00
C ARG A 347 -6.54 28.49 -15.34
#